data_46b735aca090cc8dcc202f724d0ffd75
#
_entry.id   46b735aca090cc8dcc202f724d0ffd75
#
_cell.length_a   1.000
_cell.length_b   1.000
_cell.length_c   1.000
_cell.angle_alpha   90.00
_cell.angle_beta   90.00
_cell.angle_gamma   90.00
#
_symmetry.space_group_name_H-M   'P 1'
#
loop_
_entity.id
_entity.type
_entity.pdbx_description
1 polymer ?
#
loop_
_entity_poly.entity_id
_entity_poly.type
_entity_poly.pdbx_seq_one_letter_code
_entity_poly.pdbx_strand_id
1 'polypeptide(L)'
;MITFSNKYRSGQTEIMDDLDFQGVEMKNLLKDLKVVNKWLGGNTITIDGIKKLLQNHSKAEKVTILDIGCGDGELLRKCADFGNQNNFNFDCIGLDFNENILAYAKESSTSYPNIKFQKVDVFLEENLIPNCDIAVCTLFLHHFNNKEIEGLLKKLMHKITIGAVINDLHRNKQAFNLFK
;
A
#
# COMPACT_ATOMS: atom_id res chain seq x y z
N MET A 1 0.08 6.72 -29.12
CA MET A 1 0.42 7.89 -28.27
C MET A 1 -0.63 7.97 -27.17
N ILE A 2 -0.24 7.83 -25.89
CA ILE A 2 -1.18 7.87 -24.75
C ILE A 2 -1.62 9.32 -24.57
N THR A 3 -2.92 9.58 -24.60
CA THR A 3 -3.51 10.90 -24.39
C THR A 3 -4.09 11.01 -22.98
N PHE A 4 -3.82 12.13 -22.32
CA PHE A 4 -4.36 12.42 -20.99
C PHE A 4 -5.90 12.53 -21.03
N SER A 5 -6.55 11.87 -20.08
CA SER A 5 -7.98 12.05 -19.79
C SER A 5 -8.18 12.27 -18.30
N ASN A 6 -8.88 13.33 -17.93
CA ASN A 6 -9.32 13.54 -16.55
C ASN A 6 -10.61 12.77 -16.20
N LYS A 7 -11.31 12.24 -17.22
CA LYS A 7 -12.62 11.59 -17.07
C LYS A 7 -12.50 10.06 -17.02
N TYR A 8 -11.58 9.48 -17.78
CA TYR A 8 -11.47 8.03 -17.91
C TYR A 8 -10.13 7.53 -17.38
N ARG A 9 -10.14 6.36 -16.73
CA ARG A 9 -8.93 5.63 -16.34
C ARG A 9 -8.28 5.02 -17.58
N SER A 10 -6.96 4.83 -17.55
CA SER A 10 -6.28 3.96 -18.51
C SER A 10 -6.76 2.53 -18.26
N GLY A 11 -7.04 1.80 -19.33
CA GLY A 11 -7.31 0.37 -19.26
C GLY A 11 -6.08 -0.47 -19.61
N GLN A 12 -4.90 0.14 -19.63
CA GLN A 12 -3.65 -0.59 -19.87
C GLN A 12 -3.22 -1.27 -18.57
N THR A 13 -2.88 -2.55 -18.68
CA THR A 13 -2.28 -3.34 -17.60
C THR A 13 -0.92 -2.75 -17.27
N GLU A 14 -0.63 -2.55 -16.00
CA GLU A 14 0.69 -2.12 -15.55
C GLU A 14 1.65 -3.31 -15.53
N ILE A 15 2.96 -3.04 -15.69
CA ILE A 15 3.99 -4.10 -15.69
C ILE A 15 4.00 -4.88 -14.36
N MET A 16 3.64 -4.21 -13.26
CA MET A 16 3.57 -4.85 -11.94
C MET A 16 2.39 -5.81 -11.76
N ASP A 17 1.37 -5.73 -12.63
CA ASP A 17 0.24 -6.66 -12.62
C ASP A 17 0.58 -8.00 -13.28
N ASP A 18 1.74 -8.10 -13.95
CA ASP A 18 2.23 -9.34 -14.53
C ASP A 18 2.83 -10.25 -13.43
N LEU A 19 2.18 -11.41 -13.20
CA LEU A 19 2.62 -12.39 -12.20
C LEU A 19 3.98 -13.03 -12.51
N ASP A 20 4.36 -13.05 -13.78
CA ASP A 20 5.65 -13.59 -14.22
C ASP A 20 6.78 -12.56 -14.14
N PHE A 21 6.44 -11.29 -13.80
CA PHE A 21 7.43 -10.24 -13.67
C PHE A 21 8.31 -10.47 -12.44
N GLN A 22 9.60 -10.72 -12.69
CA GLN A 22 10.56 -11.11 -11.67
C GLN A 22 12.00 -10.69 -12.00
N GLY A 23 12.94 -11.00 -11.12
CA GLY A 23 14.37 -10.85 -11.38
C GLY A 23 14.87 -9.41 -11.26
N VAL A 24 15.89 -9.09 -12.04
CA VAL A 24 16.59 -7.79 -11.98
C VAL A 24 15.70 -6.65 -12.46
N GLU A 25 14.88 -6.88 -13.48
CA GLU A 25 13.96 -5.88 -14.03
C GLU A 25 12.91 -5.45 -13.00
N MET A 26 12.31 -6.42 -12.30
CA MET A 26 11.39 -6.15 -11.20
C MET A 26 12.07 -5.33 -10.09
N LYS A 27 13.28 -5.73 -9.67
CA LYS A 27 14.04 -4.99 -8.63
C LYS A 27 14.36 -3.56 -9.04
N ASN A 28 14.68 -3.33 -10.31
CA ASN A 28 14.94 -1.98 -10.83
C ASN A 28 13.67 -1.14 -10.86
N LEU A 29 12.55 -1.69 -11.36
CA LEU A 29 11.27 -1.00 -11.38
C LEU A 29 10.82 -0.61 -9.95
N LEU A 30 10.93 -1.53 -8.98
CA LEU A 30 10.60 -1.23 -7.57
C LEU A 30 11.48 -0.10 -7.00
N LYS A 31 12.77 -0.04 -7.37
CA LYS A 31 13.65 1.07 -6.98
C LYS A 31 13.21 2.40 -7.61
N ASP A 32 12.85 2.39 -8.89
CA ASP A 32 12.40 3.60 -9.58
C ASP A 32 11.08 4.11 -9.00
N LEU A 33 10.13 3.21 -8.75
CA LEU A 33 8.86 3.54 -8.08
C LEU A 33 9.09 4.12 -6.68
N LYS A 34 10.05 3.60 -5.94
CA LYS A 34 10.44 4.13 -4.62
C LYS A 34 10.96 5.57 -4.72
N VAL A 35 11.79 5.87 -5.73
CA VAL A 35 12.27 7.24 -5.97
C VAL A 35 11.10 8.16 -6.28
N VAL A 36 10.23 7.76 -7.20
CA VAL A 36 9.03 8.52 -7.59
C VAL A 36 8.12 8.76 -6.39
N ASN A 37 7.81 7.71 -5.63
CA ASN A 37 6.95 7.81 -4.44
C ASN A 37 7.57 8.75 -3.37
N LYS A 38 8.89 8.71 -3.19
CA LYS A 38 9.59 9.64 -2.31
C LYS A 38 9.47 11.10 -2.79
N TRP A 39 9.62 11.35 -4.09
CA TRP A 39 9.48 12.69 -4.67
C TRP A 39 8.07 13.24 -4.57
N LEU A 40 7.06 12.40 -4.72
CA LEU A 40 5.65 12.76 -4.59
C LEU A 40 5.18 12.82 -3.13
N GLY A 41 6.05 12.52 -2.16
CA GLY A 41 5.71 12.52 -0.73
C GLY A 41 4.73 11.42 -0.30
N GLY A 42 4.48 10.40 -1.17
CA GLY A 42 3.41 9.42 -0.99
C GLY A 42 3.42 8.72 0.37
N ASN A 43 4.57 8.17 0.78
CA ASN A 43 4.67 7.52 2.09
C ASN A 43 4.50 8.49 3.27
N THR A 44 4.97 9.74 3.12
CA THR A 44 4.82 10.77 4.17
C THR A 44 3.35 11.13 4.37
N ILE A 45 2.59 11.29 3.28
CA ILE A 45 1.14 11.56 3.32
C ILE A 45 0.42 10.44 4.08
N THR A 46 0.76 9.18 3.79
CA THR A 46 0.13 8.04 4.47
C THR A 46 0.51 7.98 5.96
N ILE A 47 1.77 8.20 6.32
CA ILE A 47 2.21 8.28 7.72
C ILE A 47 1.51 9.43 8.46
N ASP A 48 1.33 10.58 7.84
CA ASP A 48 0.60 11.71 8.46
C ASP A 48 -0.89 11.39 8.64
N GLY A 49 -1.50 10.61 7.73
CA GLY A 49 -2.82 10.05 7.91
C GLY A 49 -2.91 9.13 9.13
N ILE A 50 -1.96 8.19 9.28
CA ILE A 50 -1.86 7.30 10.46
C ILE A 50 -1.70 8.12 11.74
N LYS A 51 -0.83 9.14 11.77
CA LYS A 51 -0.66 10.04 12.93
C LYS A 51 -1.98 10.68 13.35
N LYS A 52 -2.78 11.15 12.40
CA LYS A 52 -4.08 11.77 12.67
C LYS A 52 -5.06 10.77 13.30
N LEU A 53 -5.10 9.53 12.81
CA LEU A 53 -5.95 8.47 13.38
C LEU A 53 -5.53 8.13 14.82
N LEU A 54 -4.23 8.20 15.12
CA LEU A 54 -3.67 7.84 16.42
C LEU A 54 -3.57 9.02 17.42
N GLN A 55 -4.05 10.22 17.11
CA GLN A 55 -3.90 11.40 17.97
C GLN A 55 -4.37 11.19 19.41
N ASN A 56 -5.46 10.43 19.60
CA ASN A 56 -6.05 10.16 20.90
C ASN A 56 -5.92 8.68 21.31
N HIS A 57 -5.09 7.90 20.59
CA HIS A 57 -4.90 6.48 20.88
C HIS A 57 -3.77 6.29 21.90
N SER A 58 -3.97 5.35 22.84
CA SER A 58 -2.97 5.01 23.84
C SER A 58 -1.75 4.35 23.18
N LYS A 59 -0.56 4.87 23.46
CA LYS A 59 0.69 4.27 22.96
C LYS A 59 1.02 2.92 23.60
N ALA A 60 0.40 2.58 24.72
CA ALA A 60 0.56 1.30 25.38
C ALA A 60 -0.20 0.17 24.67
N GLU A 61 -1.21 0.51 23.90
CA GLU A 61 -2.01 -0.46 23.15
C GLU A 61 -1.29 -0.86 21.86
N LYS A 62 -1.43 -2.13 21.52
CA LYS A 62 -0.91 -2.68 20.26
C LYS A 62 -1.81 -2.26 19.13
N VAL A 63 -1.24 -1.76 18.04
CA VAL A 63 -1.97 -1.35 16.84
C VAL A 63 -1.54 -2.20 15.66
N THR A 64 -2.51 -2.85 15.01
CA THR A 64 -2.27 -3.60 13.78
C THR A 64 -2.50 -2.72 12.55
N ILE A 65 -1.46 -2.54 11.75
CA ILE A 65 -1.50 -1.81 10.47
C ILE A 65 -1.54 -2.81 9.33
N LEU A 66 -2.57 -2.73 8.49
CA LEU A 66 -2.76 -3.57 7.31
C LEU A 66 -2.54 -2.75 6.04
N ASP A 67 -1.56 -3.12 5.22
CA ASP A 67 -1.26 -2.48 3.93
C ASP A 67 -1.79 -3.33 2.78
N ILE A 68 -2.73 -2.78 2.02
CA ILE A 68 -3.39 -3.42 0.89
C ILE A 68 -2.67 -3.04 -0.41
N GLY A 69 -2.12 -4.02 -1.11
CA GLY A 69 -1.21 -3.78 -2.24
C GLY A 69 0.12 -3.25 -1.74
N CYS A 70 0.75 -3.98 -0.81
CA CYS A 70 1.92 -3.50 -0.07
C CYS A 70 3.21 -3.40 -0.91
N GLY A 71 3.23 -3.98 -2.11
CA GLY A 71 4.39 -4.00 -2.98
C GLY A 71 5.65 -4.51 -2.27
N ASP A 72 6.74 -3.75 -2.33
CA ASP A 72 8.02 -4.10 -1.68
C ASP A 72 8.04 -3.91 -0.15
N GLY A 73 6.94 -3.52 0.46
CA GLY A 73 6.79 -3.30 1.89
C GLY A 73 7.48 -2.03 2.43
N GLU A 74 7.88 -1.09 1.57
CA GLU A 74 8.56 0.14 2.03
C GLU A 74 7.71 0.96 2.99
N LEU A 75 6.41 1.09 2.73
CA LEU A 75 5.50 1.81 3.61
C LEU A 75 5.44 1.16 5.00
N LEU A 76 5.36 -0.16 5.07
CA LEU A 76 5.32 -0.88 6.35
C LEU A 76 6.62 -0.72 7.15
N ARG A 77 7.79 -0.72 6.48
CA ARG A 77 9.07 -0.41 7.17
C ARG A 77 9.06 1.01 7.75
N LYS A 78 8.52 1.98 7.02
CA LYS A 78 8.36 3.36 7.52
C LYS A 78 7.35 3.47 8.66
N CYS A 79 6.26 2.67 8.62
CA CYS A 79 5.34 2.57 9.75
C CYS A 79 6.05 2.01 10.99
N ALA A 80 6.83 0.94 10.85
CA ALA A 80 7.60 0.36 11.94
C ALA A 80 8.62 1.35 12.52
N ASP A 81 9.36 2.07 11.66
CA ASP A 81 10.30 3.11 12.09
C ASP A 81 9.59 4.24 12.85
N PHE A 82 8.44 4.70 12.33
CA PHE A 82 7.62 5.71 12.98
C PHE A 82 7.11 5.22 14.35
N GLY A 83 6.64 3.97 14.43
CA GLY A 83 6.22 3.34 15.68
C GLY A 83 7.35 3.36 16.71
N ASN A 84 8.52 2.87 16.33
CA ASN A 84 9.70 2.84 17.20
C ASN A 84 10.12 4.24 17.69
N GLN A 85 10.14 5.24 16.81
CA GLN A 85 10.51 6.61 17.14
C GLN A 85 9.52 7.31 18.06
N ASN A 86 8.25 6.90 18.04
CA ASN A 86 7.17 7.56 18.79
C ASN A 86 6.59 6.70 19.91
N ASN A 87 7.23 5.55 20.23
CA ASN A 87 6.83 4.60 21.27
C ASN A 87 5.42 4.00 21.05
N PHE A 88 5.03 3.78 19.79
CA PHE A 88 3.86 2.96 19.44
C PHE A 88 4.29 1.50 19.26
N ASN A 89 3.43 0.59 19.66
CA ASN A 89 3.62 -0.85 19.45
C ASN A 89 2.84 -1.29 18.21
N PHE A 90 3.49 -1.34 17.05
CA PHE A 90 2.86 -1.72 15.79
C PHE A 90 3.15 -3.19 15.41
N ASP A 91 2.10 -3.91 15.03
CA ASP A 91 2.19 -5.07 14.16
C ASP A 91 1.80 -4.64 12.74
N CYS A 92 2.62 -4.96 11.76
CA CYS A 92 2.42 -4.57 10.38
C CYS A 92 2.17 -5.80 9.51
N ILE A 93 1.11 -5.78 8.71
CA ILE A 93 0.74 -6.87 7.81
C ILE A 93 0.63 -6.30 6.40
N GLY A 94 1.41 -6.83 5.45
CA GLY A 94 1.32 -6.48 4.04
C GLY A 94 0.61 -7.56 3.25
N LEU A 95 -0.37 -7.14 2.46
CA LEU A 95 -1.05 -8.00 1.50
C LEU A 95 -0.67 -7.60 0.08
N ASP A 96 -0.29 -8.58 -0.71
CA ASP A 96 -0.11 -8.44 -2.15
C ASP A 96 -0.45 -9.78 -2.82
N PHE A 97 -0.83 -9.75 -4.10
CA PHE A 97 -1.12 -10.99 -4.81
C PHE A 97 0.08 -11.55 -5.57
N ASN A 98 1.10 -10.71 -5.83
CA ASN A 98 2.32 -11.11 -6.53
C ASN A 98 3.36 -11.70 -5.57
N GLU A 99 3.59 -13.01 -5.68
CA GLU A 99 4.49 -13.75 -4.80
C GLU A 99 5.96 -13.35 -4.95
N ASN A 100 6.38 -12.95 -6.17
CA ASN A 100 7.75 -12.52 -6.44
C ASN A 100 8.04 -11.18 -5.74
N ILE A 101 7.08 -10.26 -5.76
CA ILE A 101 7.16 -8.97 -5.05
C ILE A 101 7.21 -9.22 -3.54
N LEU A 102 6.36 -10.10 -3.02
CA LEU A 102 6.35 -10.46 -1.60
C LEU A 102 7.65 -11.13 -1.13
N ALA A 103 8.29 -11.95 -1.98
CA ALA A 103 9.59 -12.52 -1.66
C ALA A 103 10.66 -11.43 -1.48
N TYR A 104 10.66 -10.42 -2.36
CA TYR A 104 11.54 -9.27 -2.25
C TYR A 104 11.20 -8.38 -1.03
N ALA A 105 9.92 -8.19 -0.73
CA ALA A 105 9.46 -7.47 0.46
C ALA A 105 9.95 -8.13 1.75
N LYS A 106 9.84 -9.47 1.84
CA LYS A 106 10.35 -10.26 2.98
C LYS A 106 11.86 -10.12 3.13
N GLU A 107 12.62 -10.27 2.04
CA GLU A 107 14.07 -10.09 2.02
C GLU A 107 14.46 -8.68 2.52
N SER A 108 13.79 -7.65 2.02
CA SER A 108 14.06 -6.25 2.36
C SER A 108 13.63 -5.87 3.78
N SER A 109 12.83 -6.70 4.45
CA SER A 109 12.26 -6.41 5.78
C SER A 109 12.78 -7.33 6.89
N THR A 110 13.90 -8.04 6.66
CA THR A 110 14.48 -9.00 7.62
C THR A 110 14.84 -8.37 8.98
N SER A 111 15.13 -7.07 9.02
CA SER A 111 15.43 -6.30 10.24
C SER A 111 14.17 -5.84 10.99
N TYR A 112 12.97 -6.16 10.50
CA TYR A 112 11.69 -5.71 11.06
C TYR A 112 10.85 -6.90 11.50
N PRO A 113 11.06 -7.44 12.73
CA PRO A 113 10.38 -8.67 13.19
C PRO A 113 8.86 -8.50 13.37
N ASN A 114 8.39 -7.27 13.43
CA ASN A 114 6.98 -6.90 13.56
C ASN A 114 6.26 -6.72 12.20
N ILE A 115 6.92 -7.04 11.07
CA ILE A 115 6.31 -6.99 9.74
C ILE A 115 6.09 -8.41 9.23
N LYS A 116 4.88 -8.69 8.73
CA LYS A 116 4.51 -9.95 8.08
C LYS A 116 3.93 -9.67 6.71
N PHE A 117 4.15 -10.60 5.77
CA PHE A 117 3.62 -10.50 4.41
C PHE A 117 2.82 -11.75 4.08
N GLN A 118 1.66 -11.56 3.45
CA GLN A 118 0.74 -12.63 3.04
C GLN A 118 0.33 -12.43 1.59
N LYS A 119 0.32 -13.52 0.82
CA LYS A 119 -0.23 -13.53 -0.53
C LYS A 119 -1.75 -13.63 -0.41
N VAL A 120 -2.44 -12.60 -0.86
CA VAL A 120 -3.92 -12.53 -0.85
C VAL A 120 -4.40 -11.76 -2.06
N ASP A 121 -5.30 -12.37 -2.83
CA ASP A 121 -6.15 -11.62 -3.74
C ASP A 121 -7.33 -11.03 -2.96
N VAL A 122 -7.28 -9.73 -2.71
CA VAL A 122 -8.28 -9.05 -1.86
C VAL A 122 -9.68 -9.00 -2.47
N PHE A 123 -9.83 -9.36 -3.76
CA PHE A 123 -11.12 -9.45 -4.43
C PHE A 123 -11.73 -10.85 -4.40
N LEU A 124 -10.89 -11.88 -4.49
CA LEU A 124 -11.31 -13.29 -4.54
C LEU A 124 -11.26 -13.96 -3.17
N GLU A 125 -10.31 -13.58 -2.32
CA GLU A 125 -9.98 -14.26 -1.07
C GLU A 125 -10.29 -13.37 0.16
N GLU A 126 -11.46 -12.73 0.17
CA GLU A 126 -11.84 -11.79 1.24
C GLU A 126 -11.77 -12.35 2.67
N ASN A 127 -11.98 -13.66 2.83
CA ASN A 127 -11.88 -14.34 4.12
C ASN A 127 -10.44 -14.39 4.65
N LEU A 128 -9.45 -14.24 3.78
CA LEU A 128 -8.04 -14.20 4.15
C LEU A 128 -7.54 -12.80 4.54
N ILE A 129 -8.35 -11.74 4.30
CA ILE A 129 -8.03 -10.40 4.78
C ILE A 129 -8.16 -10.38 6.31
N PRO A 130 -7.08 -10.13 7.08
CA PRO A 130 -7.13 -10.13 8.53
C PRO A 130 -7.88 -8.91 9.08
N ASN A 131 -8.35 -8.99 10.32
CA ASN A 131 -8.79 -7.81 11.05
C ASN A 131 -7.58 -6.93 11.40
N CYS A 132 -7.79 -5.63 11.44
CA CYS A 132 -6.76 -4.65 11.74
C CYS A 132 -7.33 -3.43 12.45
N ASP A 133 -6.46 -2.61 12.99
CA ASP A 133 -6.86 -1.34 13.57
C ASP A 133 -6.85 -0.24 12.52
N ILE A 134 -5.82 -0.21 11.70
CA ILE A 134 -5.69 0.77 10.61
C ILE A 134 -5.40 0.02 9.31
N ALA A 135 -6.24 0.24 8.30
CA ALA A 135 -5.92 -0.17 6.93
C ALA A 135 -5.29 0.98 6.16
N VAL A 136 -4.28 0.70 5.36
CA VAL A 136 -3.69 1.65 4.42
C VAL A 136 -3.78 1.11 3.00
N CYS A 137 -4.04 1.99 2.06
CA CYS A 137 -4.06 1.73 0.62
C CYS A 137 -3.29 2.86 -0.06
N THR A 138 -2.07 2.60 -0.50
CA THR A 138 -1.22 3.62 -1.12
C THR A 138 -0.85 3.23 -2.53
N LEU A 139 -1.25 4.05 -3.52
CA LEU A 139 -0.99 3.82 -4.95
C LEU A 139 -1.47 2.44 -5.42
N PHE A 140 -2.67 2.03 -5.02
CA PHE A 140 -3.22 0.72 -5.31
C PHE A 140 -4.60 0.78 -5.98
N LEU A 141 -5.51 1.64 -5.52
CA LEU A 141 -6.90 1.64 -6.00
C LEU A 141 -7.05 2.12 -7.45
N HIS A 142 -6.05 2.78 -8.01
CA HIS A 142 -6.11 3.24 -9.41
C HIS A 142 -6.08 2.09 -10.43
N HIS A 143 -5.67 0.89 -10.06
CA HIS A 143 -5.73 -0.31 -10.90
C HIS A 143 -7.17 -0.80 -11.15
N PHE A 144 -8.14 -0.44 -10.31
CA PHE A 144 -9.48 -1.04 -10.25
C PHE A 144 -10.58 -0.09 -10.70
N ASN A 145 -11.69 -0.66 -11.16
CA ASN A 145 -12.88 0.12 -11.48
C ASN A 145 -13.66 0.52 -10.21
N ASN A 146 -14.63 1.44 -10.35
CA ASN A 146 -15.35 1.98 -9.20
C ASN A 146 -16.16 0.92 -8.43
N LYS A 147 -16.69 -0.11 -9.12
CA LYS A 147 -17.47 -1.18 -8.45
C LYS A 147 -16.57 -2.08 -7.62
N GLU A 148 -15.38 -2.40 -8.15
CA GLU A 148 -14.36 -3.16 -7.43
C GLU A 148 -13.88 -2.41 -6.19
N ILE A 149 -13.56 -1.12 -6.32
CA ILE A 149 -13.17 -0.27 -5.19
C ILE A 149 -14.27 -0.22 -4.13
N GLU A 150 -15.52 0.03 -4.53
CA GLU A 150 -16.66 0.07 -3.61
C GLU A 150 -16.82 -1.27 -2.86
N GLY A 151 -16.71 -2.39 -3.59
CA GLY A 151 -16.76 -3.74 -3.01
C GLY A 151 -15.66 -3.97 -1.99
N LEU A 152 -14.41 -3.64 -2.33
CA LEU A 152 -13.26 -3.77 -1.43
C LEU A 152 -13.42 -2.90 -0.18
N LEU A 153 -13.79 -1.63 -0.34
CA LEU A 153 -13.97 -0.74 0.81
C LEU A 153 -15.08 -1.21 1.76
N LYS A 154 -16.18 -1.70 1.23
CA LYS A 154 -17.25 -2.31 2.07
C LYS A 154 -16.74 -3.48 2.89
N LYS A 155 -15.94 -4.37 2.29
CA LYS A 155 -15.33 -5.52 2.98
C LYS A 155 -14.37 -5.06 4.09
N LEU A 156 -13.51 -4.09 3.78
CA LEU A 156 -12.54 -3.55 4.73
C LEU A 156 -13.19 -2.86 5.93
N MET A 157 -14.31 -2.14 5.75
CA MET A 157 -15.02 -1.46 6.84
C MET A 157 -15.43 -2.38 7.98
N HIS A 158 -15.70 -3.66 7.72
CA HIS A 158 -16.04 -4.65 8.76
C HIS A 158 -14.81 -5.24 9.47
N LYS A 159 -13.61 -4.94 9.01
CA LYS A 159 -12.35 -5.50 9.53
C LYS A 159 -11.48 -4.47 10.23
N ILE A 160 -11.86 -3.19 10.17
CA ILE A 160 -11.09 -2.06 10.68
C ILE A 160 -11.74 -1.54 11.96
N THR A 161 -10.93 -1.28 13.00
CA THR A 161 -11.42 -0.77 14.29
C THR A 161 -11.20 0.73 14.48
N ILE A 162 -10.10 1.30 13.96
CA ILE A 162 -9.76 2.72 14.13
C ILE A 162 -10.09 3.53 12.86
N GLY A 163 -9.56 3.11 11.71
CA GLY A 163 -9.79 3.85 10.48
C GLY A 163 -8.95 3.38 9.30
N ALA A 164 -9.14 4.06 8.16
CA ALA A 164 -8.39 3.79 6.94
C ALA A 164 -7.69 5.05 6.41
N VAL A 165 -6.53 4.88 5.81
CA VAL A 165 -5.81 5.92 5.06
C VAL A 165 -5.70 5.48 3.61
N ILE A 166 -6.34 6.24 2.73
CA ILE A 166 -6.28 6.03 1.28
C ILE A 166 -5.46 7.17 0.67
N ASN A 167 -4.38 6.83 0.00
CA ASN A 167 -3.50 7.77 -0.69
C ASN A 167 -3.24 7.26 -2.09
N ASP A 168 -3.80 7.92 -3.09
CA ASP A 168 -3.74 7.46 -4.47
C ASP A 168 -3.54 8.60 -5.47
N LEU A 169 -3.24 8.25 -6.71
CA LEU A 169 -2.94 9.17 -7.78
C LEU A 169 -4.12 10.12 -8.06
N HIS A 170 -3.84 11.41 -8.01
CA HIS A 170 -4.78 12.41 -8.49
C HIS A 170 -4.64 12.57 -10.00
N ARG A 171 -5.75 12.49 -10.74
CA ARG A 171 -5.78 12.69 -12.21
C ARG A 171 -5.50 14.14 -12.55
N ASN A 172 -4.21 14.47 -12.65
CA ASN A 172 -3.74 15.81 -12.94
C ASN A 172 -2.90 15.80 -14.22
N LYS A 173 -3.19 16.71 -15.14
CA LYS A 173 -2.45 16.86 -16.40
C LYS A 173 -0.96 17.14 -16.19
N GLN A 174 -0.61 17.85 -15.12
CA GLN A 174 0.79 18.13 -14.79
C GLN A 174 1.51 16.85 -14.35
N ALA A 175 0.90 16.04 -13.48
CA ALA A 175 1.43 14.75 -13.08
C ALA A 175 1.62 13.82 -14.28
N PHE A 176 0.63 13.72 -15.17
CA PHE A 176 0.75 12.92 -16.39
C PHE A 176 1.93 13.34 -17.27
N ASN A 177 2.20 14.64 -17.40
CA ASN A 177 3.31 15.14 -18.21
C ASN A 177 4.69 14.91 -17.59
N LEU A 178 4.77 14.73 -16.26
CA LEU A 178 6.00 14.39 -15.55
C LEU A 178 6.42 12.93 -15.76
N PHE A 179 5.46 12.05 -16.12
CA PHE A 179 5.70 10.61 -16.31
C PHE A 179 5.69 10.18 -17.79
N LYS A 180 5.75 11.13 -18.73
CA LYS A 180 5.92 10.91 -20.15
C LYS A 180 7.37 10.91 -20.55
#